data_9a7e4ae4d904fc25c60658f6fddd3a70
#
_entry.id   9a7e4ae4d904fc25c60658f6fddd3a70
#
_cell.length_a   1.000
_cell.length_b   1.000
_cell.length_c   1.000
_cell.angle_alpha   90.00
_cell.angle_beta   90.00
_cell.angle_gamma   90.00
#
_symmetry.space_group_name_H-M   'P 1'
#
loop_
_entity.id
_entity.type
_entity.pdbx_description
1 polymer ?
#
loop_
_entity_poly.entity_id
_entity_poly.type
_entity_poly.pdbx_seq_one_letter_code
_entity_poly.pdbx_strand_id
1 'polypeptide(L)'
;MVIHSQDEALICRVFSSSFGPMPMRCFDGLKTNSISSFKKLTQSFCSRFITCSRIPQPLLSMSMREGESVKAYSERYREMFNEIDDDFDEVAIKTFKVSLPSKHGLRKSLTGKPVTSLRQLMNRVDKYKRIEDDQQKEKRRLRLSFRK
;
A
#
# COMPACT_ATOMS: atom_id res chain seq x y z
N MET A 1 23.58 8.08 34.02
CA MET A 1 22.89 9.34 33.71
C MET A 1 21.39 9.05 33.66
N VAL A 2 20.65 9.51 34.68
CA VAL A 2 19.20 9.29 34.73
C VAL A 2 18.55 10.38 33.90
N ILE A 3 18.06 10.04 32.73
CA ILE A 3 17.28 10.95 31.91
C ILE A 3 15.88 11.00 32.51
N HIS A 4 15.48 12.19 33.03
CA HIS A 4 14.16 12.40 33.59
C HIS A 4 13.06 12.19 32.54
N SER A 5 11.91 11.68 32.94
CA SER A 5 10.79 11.35 32.05
C SER A 5 10.27 12.53 31.19
N GLN A 6 10.51 13.78 31.65
CA GLN A 6 10.21 14.98 30.87
C GLN A 6 11.15 15.18 29.69
N ASP A 7 12.41 14.80 29.83
CA ASP A 7 13.40 14.88 28.76
C ASP A 7 13.12 13.83 27.66
N GLU A 8 12.64 12.65 28.05
CA GLU A 8 12.24 11.62 27.06
C GLU A 8 11.07 12.08 26.17
N ALA A 9 10.07 12.75 26.73
CA ALA A 9 8.95 13.26 25.96
C ALA A 9 9.40 14.37 24.98
N LEU A 10 10.33 15.23 25.42
CA LEU A 10 10.91 16.26 24.56
C LEU A 10 11.75 15.64 23.43
N ILE A 11 12.59 14.67 23.77
CA ILE A 11 13.41 13.94 22.79
C ILE A 11 12.52 13.23 21.75
N CYS A 12 11.42 12.61 22.16
CA CYS A 12 10.46 12.00 21.24
C CYS A 12 9.83 13.02 20.27
N ARG A 13 9.51 14.22 20.74
CA ARG A 13 8.98 15.30 19.89
C ARG A 13 10.02 15.82 18.90
N VAL A 14 11.24 16.10 19.37
CA VAL A 14 12.34 16.56 18.51
C VAL A 14 12.71 15.49 17.50
N PHE A 15 12.74 14.24 17.92
CA PHE A 15 13.03 13.11 17.04
C PHE A 15 12.03 13.01 15.88
N SER A 16 10.73 13.14 16.16
CA SER A 16 9.70 13.11 15.13
C SER A 16 9.75 14.30 14.17
N SER A 17 10.10 15.50 14.68
CA SER A 17 10.18 16.72 13.86
C SER A 17 11.46 16.83 13.02
N SER A 18 12.50 16.04 13.32
CA SER A 18 13.78 16.02 12.61
C SER A 18 13.73 15.31 11.25
N PHE A 19 12.64 14.61 10.98
CA PHE A 19 12.52 13.81 9.77
C PHE A 19 11.67 14.51 8.71
N GLY A 20 12.04 14.31 7.46
CA GLY A 20 11.25 14.76 6.32
C GLY A 20 9.92 14.00 6.17
N PRO A 21 9.14 14.27 5.09
CA PRO A 21 7.79 13.73 4.93
C PRO A 21 7.71 12.20 4.81
N MET A 22 8.77 11.54 4.36
CA MET A 22 8.79 10.08 4.22
C MET A 22 8.81 9.33 5.56
N PRO A 23 9.70 9.67 6.51
CA PRO A 23 9.68 9.08 7.85
C PRO A 23 8.43 9.43 8.66
N MET A 24 7.82 10.59 8.45
CA MET A 24 6.57 10.98 9.12
C MET A 24 5.43 9.99 8.86
N ARG A 25 5.31 9.45 7.67
CA ARG A 25 4.32 8.41 7.33
C ARG A 25 4.52 7.12 8.12
N CYS A 26 5.74 6.81 8.51
CA CYS A 26 6.03 5.67 9.39
C CYS A 26 5.49 5.88 10.80
N PHE A 27 5.42 7.13 11.27
CA PHE A 27 4.83 7.49 12.57
C PHE A 27 3.31 7.42 12.58
N ASP A 28 2.66 7.81 11.49
CA ASP A 28 1.18 7.81 11.38
C ASP A 28 0.56 6.43 11.60
N GLY A 29 1.33 5.36 11.40
CA GLY A 29 0.90 4.00 11.65
C GLY A 29 1.09 3.51 13.10
N LEU A 30 1.63 4.33 14.00
CA LEU A 30 1.77 3.97 15.40
C LEU A 30 0.46 4.19 16.14
N LYS A 31 0.04 3.21 16.94
CA LYS A 31 -1.15 3.34 17.77
C LYS A 31 -0.91 4.38 18.86
N THR A 32 -1.90 5.19 19.13
CA THR A 32 -1.90 6.16 20.23
C THR A 32 -1.57 5.43 21.54
N ASN A 33 -0.67 5.99 22.35
CA ASN A 33 -0.21 5.42 23.64
C ASN A 33 0.55 4.07 23.56
N SER A 34 1.02 3.66 22.37
CA SER A 34 1.82 2.44 22.23
C SER A 34 3.29 2.60 22.61
N ILE A 35 3.76 3.83 22.80
CA ILE A 35 5.15 4.16 23.08
C ILE A 35 5.29 4.70 24.49
N SER A 36 5.94 3.92 25.33
CA SER A 36 6.17 4.24 26.75
C SER A 36 7.58 4.78 27.05
N SER A 37 8.50 4.69 26.09
CA SER A 37 9.88 5.16 26.24
C SER A 37 10.51 5.51 24.91
N PHE A 38 11.56 6.34 24.94
CA PHE A 38 12.35 6.68 23.75
C PHE A 38 12.99 5.45 23.09
N LYS A 39 13.45 4.50 23.91
CA LYS A 39 13.99 3.23 23.41
C LYS A 39 12.95 2.45 22.59
N LYS A 40 11.71 2.38 23.05
CA LYS A 40 10.62 1.71 22.35
C LYS A 40 10.22 2.45 21.07
N LEU A 41 10.27 3.80 21.10
CA LEU A 41 10.06 4.64 19.92
C LEU A 41 11.11 4.36 18.85
N THR A 42 12.40 4.41 19.21
CA THR A 42 13.49 4.16 18.26
C THR A 42 13.46 2.75 17.69
N GLN A 43 13.18 1.75 18.49
CA GLN A 43 13.04 0.36 18.02
C GLN A 43 11.87 0.21 17.03
N SER A 44 10.72 0.76 17.37
CA SER A 44 9.55 0.73 16.48
C SER A 44 9.77 1.52 15.20
N PHE A 45 10.43 2.65 15.30
CA PHE A 45 10.78 3.50 14.17
C PHE A 45 11.80 2.82 13.25
N CYS A 46 12.92 2.34 13.81
CA CYS A 46 13.95 1.67 13.03
C CYS A 46 13.41 0.44 12.31
N SER A 47 12.62 -0.37 12.99
CA SER A 47 11.98 -1.53 12.39
C SER A 47 11.09 -1.14 11.19
N ARG A 48 10.23 -0.15 11.35
CA ARG A 48 9.34 0.32 10.28
C ARG A 48 10.08 1.09 9.19
N PHE A 49 11.06 1.93 9.58
CA PHE A 49 11.83 2.72 8.63
C PHE A 49 12.71 1.84 7.73
N ILE A 50 13.36 0.84 8.31
CA ILE A 50 14.13 -0.16 7.56
C ILE A 50 13.21 -0.90 6.59
N THR A 51 12.04 -1.31 7.03
CA THR A 51 11.03 -1.93 6.19
C THR A 51 10.60 -1.02 5.05
N CYS A 52 10.24 0.23 5.34
CA CYS A 52 9.84 1.21 4.33
C CYS A 52 10.99 1.58 3.37
N SER A 53 12.24 1.62 3.86
CA SER A 53 13.41 1.96 3.04
C SER A 53 13.83 0.84 2.09
N ARG A 54 13.50 -0.39 2.42
CA ARG A 54 13.76 -1.56 1.55
C ARG A 54 12.77 -1.67 0.39
N ILE A 55 11.61 -1.02 0.51
CA ILE A 55 10.61 -1.03 -0.56
C ILE A 55 11.10 -0.12 -1.68
N PRO A 56 11.20 -0.61 -2.92
CA PRO A 56 11.60 0.22 -4.05
C PRO A 56 10.69 1.44 -4.20
N GLN A 57 11.28 2.62 -4.33
CA GLN A 57 10.54 3.88 -4.57
C GLN A 57 9.57 3.78 -5.76
N PRO A 58 9.92 3.11 -6.87
CA PRO A 58 8.99 2.89 -7.96
C PRO A 58 7.69 2.18 -7.54
N LEU A 59 7.75 1.23 -6.61
CA LEU A 59 6.57 0.54 -6.10
C LEU A 59 5.65 1.49 -5.30
N LEU A 60 6.23 2.37 -4.48
CA LEU A 60 5.50 3.34 -3.68
C LEU A 60 4.86 4.45 -4.53
N SER A 61 5.45 4.78 -5.65
CA SER A 61 4.97 5.80 -6.58
C SER A 61 4.09 5.24 -7.70
N MET A 62 3.98 3.91 -7.79
CA MET A 62 3.18 3.27 -8.83
C MET A 62 1.69 3.57 -8.64
N SER A 63 1.05 3.98 -9.70
CA SER A 63 -0.39 4.17 -9.77
C SER A 63 -0.98 3.56 -11.04
N MET A 64 -2.23 3.15 -10.96
CA MET A 64 -2.99 2.69 -12.13
C MET A 64 -3.28 3.87 -13.03
N ARG A 65 -2.96 3.74 -14.32
CA ARG A 65 -3.16 4.79 -15.31
C ARG A 65 -4.62 4.88 -15.74
N GLU A 66 -5.02 6.03 -16.25
CA GLU A 66 -6.36 6.19 -16.80
C GLU A 66 -6.52 5.29 -18.04
N GLY A 67 -7.61 4.50 -18.05
CA GLY A 67 -7.87 3.51 -19.10
C GLY A 67 -7.04 2.22 -19.02
N GLU A 68 -6.15 2.08 -18.04
CA GLU A 68 -5.41 0.83 -17.81
C GLU A 68 -6.34 -0.24 -17.23
N SER A 69 -6.22 -1.48 -17.73
CA SER A 69 -6.96 -2.62 -17.17
C SER A 69 -6.35 -3.09 -15.85
N VAL A 70 -7.15 -3.68 -14.97
CA VAL A 70 -6.66 -4.34 -13.74
C VAL A 70 -5.63 -5.40 -14.07
N LYS A 71 -5.78 -6.10 -15.19
CA LYS A 71 -4.82 -7.09 -15.65
C LYS A 71 -3.44 -6.47 -15.88
N ALA A 72 -3.34 -5.46 -16.73
CA ALA A 72 -2.08 -4.80 -17.07
C ALA A 72 -1.42 -4.17 -15.84
N TYR A 73 -2.21 -3.48 -15.01
CA TYR A 73 -1.72 -2.90 -13.77
C TYR A 73 -1.18 -3.95 -12.79
N SER A 74 -1.91 -5.05 -12.56
CA SER A 74 -1.51 -6.09 -11.63
C SER A 74 -0.27 -6.88 -12.09
N GLU A 75 -0.09 -7.06 -13.39
CA GLU A 75 1.11 -7.68 -13.95
C GLU A 75 2.34 -6.80 -13.71
N ARG A 76 2.26 -5.52 -14.04
CA ARG A 76 3.31 -4.53 -13.77
C ARG A 76 3.63 -4.40 -12.28
N TYR A 77 2.62 -4.45 -11.42
CA TYR A 77 2.80 -4.43 -9.96
C TYR A 77 3.52 -5.69 -9.46
N ARG A 78 3.15 -6.86 -9.97
CA ARG A 78 3.75 -8.15 -9.60
C ARG A 78 5.21 -8.24 -10.02
N GLU A 79 5.56 -7.77 -11.21
CA GLU A 79 6.94 -7.73 -11.69
C GLU A 79 7.83 -6.94 -10.72
N MET A 80 7.39 -5.74 -10.33
CA MET A 80 8.12 -4.94 -9.35
C MET A 80 8.19 -5.56 -7.96
N PHE A 81 7.10 -6.22 -7.54
CA PHE A 81 7.04 -6.84 -6.21
C PHE A 81 7.91 -8.10 -6.13
N ASN A 82 8.04 -8.86 -7.20
CA ASN A 82 8.89 -10.07 -7.25
C ASN A 82 10.39 -9.78 -7.11
N GLU A 83 10.81 -8.53 -7.32
CA GLU A 83 12.19 -8.10 -7.08
C GLU A 83 12.52 -7.90 -5.59
N ILE A 84 11.52 -8.04 -4.71
CA ILE A 84 11.65 -7.81 -3.27
C ILE A 84 11.68 -9.17 -2.57
N ASP A 85 12.80 -9.47 -1.92
CA ASP A 85 13.05 -10.77 -1.24
C ASP A 85 12.43 -10.89 0.17
N ASP A 86 11.73 -9.87 0.66
CA ASP A 86 11.22 -9.82 2.02
C ASP A 86 9.68 -9.93 2.10
N ASP A 87 9.18 -10.40 3.24
CA ASP A 87 7.74 -10.55 3.53
C ASP A 87 7.10 -9.18 3.84
N PHE A 88 6.71 -8.45 2.79
CA PHE A 88 6.06 -7.13 2.88
C PHE A 88 4.57 -7.17 2.48
N ASP A 89 3.89 -8.26 2.70
CA ASP A 89 2.50 -8.45 2.30
C ASP A 89 1.60 -7.28 2.72
N GLU A 90 1.72 -6.81 3.96
CA GLU A 90 0.89 -5.71 4.47
C GLU A 90 1.13 -4.40 3.70
N VAL A 91 2.39 -4.06 3.44
CA VAL A 91 2.75 -2.84 2.72
C VAL A 91 2.35 -2.95 1.26
N ALA A 92 2.58 -4.10 0.64
CA ALA A 92 2.15 -4.39 -0.73
C ALA A 92 0.65 -4.22 -0.89
N ILE A 93 -0.15 -4.78 0.01
CA ILE A 93 -1.61 -4.67 -0.01
C ILE A 93 -2.05 -3.21 0.11
N LYS A 94 -1.48 -2.46 1.05
CA LYS A 94 -1.77 -1.03 1.25
C LYS A 94 -1.41 -0.20 0.02
N THR A 95 -0.20 -0.39 -0.51
CA THR A 95 0.30 0.33 -1.69
C THR A 95 -0.57 0.03 -2.91
N PHE A 96 -0.86 -1.23 -3.16
CA PHE A 96 -1.75 -1.65 -4.25
C PHE A 96 -3.13 -1.00 -4.16
N LYS A 97 -3.73 -1.01 -2.97
CA LYS A 97 -5.05 -0.42 -2.74
C LYS A 97 -5.06 1.08 -2.99
N VAL A 98 -4.06 1.81 -2.48
CA VAL A 98 -3.98 3.28 -2.61
C VAL A 98 -3.70 3.70 -4.05
N SER A 99 -2.95 2.91 -4.79
CA SER A 99 -2.59 3.17 -6.19
C SER A 99 -3.73 2.98 -7.19
N LEU A 100 -4.82 2.32 -6.78
CA LEU A 100 -6.04 2.22 -7.57
C LEU A 100 -6.84 3.54 -7.52
N PRO A 101 -7.51 3.95 -8.61
CA PRO A 101 -8.42 5.09 -8.59
C PRO A 101 -9.50 4.96 -7.51
N SER A 102 -9.85 6.07 -6.87
CA SER A 102 -10.81 6.08 -5.75
C SER A 102 -12.18 5.51 -6.11
N LYS A 103 -12.61 5.70 -7.33
CA LYS A 103 -13.90 5.20 -7.86
C LYS A 103 -13.84 3.75 -8.34
N HIS A 104 -12.66 3.14 -8.42
CA HIS A 104 -12.51 1.80 -8.95
C HIS A 104 -13.18 0.74 -8.07
N GLY A 105 -13.91 -0.19 -8.68
CA GLY A 105 -14.66 -1.24 -7.98
C GLY A 105 -13.77 -2.14 -7.10
N LEU A 106 -12.59 -2.50 -7.57
CA LEU A 106 -11.61 -3.28 -6.81
C LEU A 106 -11.15 -2.53 -5.55
N ARG A 107 -10.90 -1.22 -5.62
CA ARG A 107 -10.55 -0.41 -4.45
C ARG A 107 -11.67 -0.40 -3.40
N LYS A 108 -12.91 -0.24 -3.83
CA LYS A 108 -14.08 -0.33 -2.95
C LYS A 108 -14.20 -1.71 -2.29
N SER A 109 -13.99 -2.78 -3.05
CA SER A 109 -14.01 -4.15 -2.54
C SER A 109 -12.91 -4.41 -1.50
N LEU A 110 -11.70 -3.92 -1.72
CA LEU A 110 -10.58 -4.03 -0.78
C LEU A 110 -10.78 -3.18 0.48
N THR A 111 -11.56 -2.11 0.38
CA THR A 111 -11.92 -1.27 1.53
C THR A 111 -13.01 -1.92 2.38
N GLY A 112 -14.04 -2.48 1.76
CA GLY A 112 -15.15 -3.13 2.46
C GLY A 112 -14.77 -4.48 3.09
N LYS A 113 -13.93 -5.25 2.41
CA LYS A 113 -13.40 -6.54 2.90
C LYS A 113 -11.89 -6.55 2.77
N PRO A 114 -11.14 -6.13 3.80
CA PRO A 114 -9.69 -6.13 3.77
C PRO A 114 -9.12 -7.53 3.54
N VAL A 115 -8.01 -7.59 2.84
CA VAL A 115 -7.22 -8.82 2.65
C VAL A 115 -5.98 -8.75 3.53
N THR A 116 -5.51 -9.90 4.02
CA THR A 116 -4.40 -10.02 4.96
C THR A 116 -3.14 -10.60 4.34
N SER A 117 -3.26 -11.20 3.16
CA SER A 117 -2.11 -11.77 2.44
C SER A 117 -2.14 -11.39 0.97
N LEU A 118 -0.96 -11.39 0.36
CA LEU A 118 -0.79 -11.12 -1.07
C LEU A 118 -1.56 -12.12 -1.93
N ARG A 119 -1.63 -13.38 -1.49
CA ARG A 119 -2.42 -14.43 -2.16
C ARG A 119 -3.92 -14.08 -2.23
N GLN A 120 -4.48 -13.59 -1.12
CA GLN A 120 -5.88 -13.14 -1.08
C GLN A 120 -6.10 -11.92 -1.99
N LEU A 121 -5.12 -10.99 -2.02
CA LEU A 121 -5.14 -9.84 -2.91
C LEU A 121 -5.19 -10.30 -4.37
N MET A 122 -4.30 -11.22 -4.77
CA MET A 122 -4.25 -11.71 -6.16
C MET A 122 -5.52 -12.47 -6.56
N ASN A 123 -6.09 -13.28 -5.68
CA ASN A 123 -7.37 -13.94 -5.93
C ASN A 123 -8.50 -12.93 -6.20
N ARG A 124 -8.50 -11.82 -5.47
CA ARG A 124 -9.47 -10.75 -5.68
C ARG A 124 -9.22 -9.99 -6.98
N VAL A 125 -7.97 -9.73 -7.30
CA VAL A 125 -7.55 -9.14 -8.58
C VAL A 125 -8.01 -10.00 -9.76
N ASP A 126 -7.82 -11.31 -9.69
CA ASP A 126 -8.23 -12.24 -10.75
C ASP A 126 -9.75 -12.26 -10.97
N LYS A 127 -10.52 -12.12 -9.91
CA LYS A 127 -11.98 -11.94 -10.01
C LYS A 127 -12.34 -10.67 -10.81
N TYR A 128 -11.66 -9.57 -10.55
CA TYR A 128 -11.92 -8.30 -11.26
C TYR A 128 -11.41 -8.32 -12.70
N LYS A 129 -10.32 -9.03 -12.99
CA LYS A 129 -9.88 -9.29 -14.38
C LYS A 129 -10.97 -9.95 -15.20
N ARG A 130 -11.62 -10.98 -14.66
CA ARG A 130 -12.73 -11.68 -15.33
C ARG A 130 -13.92 -10.74 -15.57
N ILE A 131 -14.27 -9.91 -14.59
CA ILE A 131 -15.37 -8.94 -14.73
C ILE A 131 -15.05 -7.93 -15.85
N GLU A 132 -13.83 -7.41 -15.92
CA GLU A 132 -13.41 -6.48 -16.98
C GLU A 132 -13.42 -7.16 -18.36
N ASP A 133 -12.92 -8.38 -18.46
CA ASP A 133 -12.94 -9.16 -19.72
C ASP A 133 -14.37 -9.38 -20.22
N ASP A 134 -15.29 -9.71 -19.33
CA ASP A 134 -16.70 -9.91 -19.69
C ASP A 134 -17.38 -8.61 -20.13
N GLN A 135 -17.09 -7.49 -19.43
CA GLN A 135 -17.58 -6.17 -19.84
C GLN A 135 -17.03 -5.74 -21.21
N GLN A 136 -15.77 -6.05 -21.50
CA GLN A 136 -15.19 -5.75 -22.81
C GLN A 136 -15.81 -6.60 -23.93
N LYS A 137 -16.07 -7.87 -23.67
CA LYS A 137 -16.75 -8.76 -24.64
C LYS A 137 -18.15 -8.25 -24.95
N GLU A 138 -18.88 -7.83 -23.92
CA GLU A 138 -20.24 -7.28 -24.08
C GLU A 138 -20.23 -5.98 -24.91
N LYS A 139 -19.31 -5.06 -24.61
CA LYS A 139 -19.14 -3.83 -25.38
C LYS A 139 -18.80 -4.11 -26.84
N ARG A 140 -17.99 -5.14 -27.13
CA ARG A 140 -17.68 -5.55 -28.51
C ARG A 140 -18.92 -6.10 -29.21
N ARG A 141 -19.70 -6.94 -28.54
CA ARG A 141 -20.97 -7.48 -29.07
C ARG A 141 -21.94 -6.36 -29.44
N LEU A 142 -22.16 -5.40 -28.57
CA LEU A 142 -23.03 -4.26 -28.81
C LEU A 142 -22.54 -3.42 -30.00
N ARG A 143 -21.24 -3.14 -30.11
CA ARG A 143 -20.68 -2.41 -31.26
C ARG A 143 -20.90 -3.13 -32.58
N LEU A 144 -20.81 -4.45 -32.61
CA LEU A 144 -21.05 -5.26 -33.81
C LEU A 144 -22.55 -5.31 -34.20
N SER A 145 -23.45 -5.25 -33.20
CA SER A 145 -24.89 -5.25 -33.47
C SER A 145 -25.39 -3.90 -34.04
N PHE A 146 -24.73 -2.80 -33.72
CA PHE A 146 -25.06 -1.45 -34.25
C PHE A 146 -24.45 -1.18 -35.64
N ARG A 147 -23.61 -2.05 -36.20
CA ARG A 147 -23.01 -1.91 -37.53
C ARG A 147 -23.81 -2.60 -38.66
N LYS A 148 -24.95 -3.16 -38.35
CA LYS A 148 -25.85 -3.76 -39.36
C LYS A 148 -26.91 -2.71 -39.80
#